data_2d5f19bd6223919358bd97c8568494fd
#
_entry.id   2d5f19bd6223919358bd97c8568494fd
#
_cell.length_a   1.000
_cell.length_b   1.000
_cell.length_c   1.000
_cell.angle_alpha   90.00
_cell.angle_beta   90.00
_cell.angle_gamma   90.00
#
_symmetry.space_group_name_H-M   'P 1'
#
loop_
_entity.id
_entity.type
_entity.pdbx_description
1 polymer ?
#
loop_
_entity_poly.entity_id
_entity_poly.type
_entity_poly.pdbx_seq_one_letter_code
_entity_poly.pdbx_strand_id
1 'polypeptide(L)'
;VALLTVALLSVPERAQLAPDRPDPAPPKATGSQEVEVVAVLLDQHSQQPTVVLQGKRDRRQLAMAIGIAEATGIAVPLQGVTPPRPLTHDLFLTLFGRLKVTLTRVVINDFRDDIFYATISLTAGGPEMQLDSRPSDAIALAIRAKVPVLVEDRVFDKSGSARPPRGPSI
;
A
#
# COMPACT_ATOMS: atom_id res chain seq x y z
N VAL A 1 -16.61 3.91 -61.96
CA VAL A 1 -17.02 3.04 -60.85
C VAL A 1 -15.78 2.80 -59.99
N ALA A 2 -15.64 3.56 -58.89
CA ALA A 2 -14.50 3.42 -57.97
C ALA A 2 -14.89 2.44 -56.87
N LEU A 3 -14.18 1.33 -56.79
CA LEU A 3 -14.28 0.38 -55.68
C LEU A 3 -13.50 0.96 -54.46
N LEU A 4 -14.24 1.24 -53.41
CA LEU A 4 -13.68 1.62 -52.11
C LEU A 4 -13.30 0.33 -51.36
N THR A 5 -11.99 0.05 -51.26
CA THR A 5 -11.49 -1.07 -50.50
C THR A 5 -11.41 -0.65 -49.03
N VAL A 6 -12.30 -1.16 -48.16
CA VAL A 6 -12.26 -0.97 -46.72
C VAL A 6 -11.19 -1.91 -46.16
N ALA A 7 -10.07 -1.33 -45.74
CA ALA A 7 -9.06 -2.06 -44.99
C ALA A 7 -9.60 -2.35 -43.56
N LEU A 8 -9.84 -3.64 -43.26
CA LEU A 8 -10.10 -4.10 -41.92
C LEU A 8 -8.83 -3.87 -41.10
N LEU A 9 -8.84 -2.88 -40.20
CA LEU A 9 -7.86 -2.73 -39.15
C LEU A 9 -8.04 -3.88 -38.17
N SER A 10 -7.09 -4.78 -38.15
CA SER A 10 -6.99 -5.84 -37.14
C SER A 10 -6.86 -5.19 -35.74
N VAL A 11 -7.85 -5.41 -34.90
CA VAL A 11 -7.78 -5.06 -33.48
C VAL A 11 -6.66 -5.90 -32.88
N PRO A 12 -5.66 -5.30 -32.21
CA PRO A 12 -4.63 -6.09 -31.57
C PRO A 12 -5.25 -6.94 -30.47
N GLU A 13 -4.91 -8.21 -30.54
CA GLU A 13 -5.22 -9.27 -29.58
C GLU A 13 -5.11 -8.78 -28.15
N ARG A 14 -6.14 -9.08 -27.36
CA ARG A 14 -6.29 -8.79 -25.94
C ARG A 14 -4.95 -8.91 -25.23
N ALA A 15 -4.55 -7.83 -24.55
CA ALA A 15 -3.55 -7.93 -23.51
C ALA A 15 -4.04 -9.00 -22.51
N GLN A 16 -3.50 -10.21 -22.63
CA GLN A 16 -3.71 -11.26 -21.64
C GLN A 16 -3.18 -10.70 -20.33
N LEU A 17 -4.08 -10.44 -19.38
CA LEU A 17 -3.67 -10.31 -17.99
C LEU A 17 -2.76 -11.52 -17.71
N ALA A 18 -1.55 -11.24 -17.24
CA ALA A 18 -0.64 -12.29 -16.80
C ALA A 18 -1.42 -13.23 -15.86
N PRO A 19 -1.25 -14.55 -15.99
CA PRO A 19 -1.96 -15.49 -15.16
C PRO A 19 -1.74 -15.13 -13.71
N ASP A 20 -2.83 -15.05 -12.96
CA ASP A 20 -2.86 -14.80 -11.52
C ASP A 20 -1.82 -15.74 -10.87
N ARG A 21 -0.70 -15.13 -10.43
CA ARG A 21 0.34 -15.90 -9.76
C ARG A 21 -0.28 -16.29 -8.42
N PRO A 22 -0.39 -17.60 -8.08
CA PRO A 22 -0.98 -18.01 -6.82
C PRO A 22 -0.30 -17.23 -5.70
N ASP A 23 -1.12 -16.55 -4.89
CA ASP A 23 -0.65 -15.76 -3.75
C ASP A 23 0.29 -16.63 -2.92
N PRO A 24 1.49 -16.15 -2.57
CA PRO A 24 2.37 -16.87 -1.68
C PRO A 24 1.64 -17.12 -0.36
N ALA A 25 1.60 -18.38 0.07
CA ALA A 25 0.97 -18.77 1.32
C ALA A 25 1.39 -17.82 2.44
N PRO A 26 0.44 -17.35 3.30
CA PRO A 26 0.74 -16.39 4.33
C PRO A 26 1.87 -16.94 5.22
N PRO A 27 2.95 -16.17 5.42
CA PRO A 27 4.04 -16.60 6.29
C PRO A 27 3.48 -16.80 7.70
N LYS A 28 3.90 -17.89 8.36
CA LYS A 28 3.57 -18.16 9.77
C LYS A 28 3.88 -16.91 10.59
N ALA A 29 2.90 -16.37 11.26
CA ALA A 29 2.98 -15.13 12.03
C ALA A 29 4.07 -15.22 13.09
N THR A 30 5.25 -14.76 12.78
CA THR A 30 6.17 -14.18 13.75
C THR A 30 5.56 -12.84 14.11
N GLY A 31 5.51 -12.44 15.37
CA GLY A 31 4.76 -11.31 15.86
C GLY A 31 4.67 -10.12 14.88
N SER A 32 3.53 -9.49 14.87
CA SER A 32 3.30 -8.24 14.16
C SER A 32 2.88 -7.17 15.17
N GLN A 33 3.04 -5.91 14.81
CA GLN A 33 2.53 -4.81 15.60
C GLN A 33 1.80 -3.80 14.73
N GLU A 34 0.82 -3.15 15.33
CA GLU A 34 0.17 -2.03 14.69
C GLU A 34 1.13 -0.84 14.63
N VAL A 35 1.08 -0.11 13.53
CA VAL A 35 1.89 1.08 13.29
C VAL A 35 1.01 2.28 12.95
N GLU A 36 1.57 3.46 13.13
CA GLU A 36 1.00 4.73 12.70
C GLU A 36 1.94 5.41 11.71
N VAL A 37 1.38 6.16 10.78
CA VAL A 37 2.16 7.04 9.89
C VAL A 37 2.51 8.30 10.67
N VAL A 38 3.79 8.47 10.98
CA VAL A 38 4.27 9.63 11.75
C VAL A 38 4.74 10.77 10.86
N ALA A 39 5.17 10.47 9.64
CA ALA A 39 5.59 11.49 8.68
C ALA A 39 5.52 10.99 7.24
N VAL A 40 5.33 11.93 6.31
CA VAL A 40 5.70 11.81 4.91
C VAL A 40 6.70 12.93 4.64
N LEU A 41 7.96 12.55 4.42
CA LEU A 41 9.07 13.47 4.27
C LEU A 41 9.48 13.53 2.80
N LEU A 42 9.96 14.69 2.37
CA LEU A 42 10.62 14.85 1.08
C LEU A 42 12.11 15.05 1.32
N ASP A 43 12.94 14.15 0.81
CA ASP A 43 14.37 14.33 0.85
C ASP A 43 14.76 15.52 -0.04
N GLN A 44 15.46 16.49 0.53
CA GLN A 44 15.76 17.75 -0.15
C GLN A 44 16.79 17.58 -1.29
N HIS A 45 17.61 16.54 -1.25
CA HIS A 45 18.65 16.31 -2.24
C HIS A 45 18.13 15.42 -3.39
N SER A 46 17.53 14.29 -3.05
CA SER A 46 17.03 13.34 -4.03
C SER A 46 15.63 13.65 -4.54
N GLN A 47 14.89 14.55 -3.86
CA GLN A 47 13.47 14.85 -4.11
C GLN A 47 12.58 13.61 -4.01
N GLN A 48 13.05 12.57 -3.33
CA GLN A 48 12.31 11.34 -3.14
C GLN A 48 11.48 11.37 -1.86
N PRO A 49 10.16 11.18 -1.95
CA PRO A 49 9.32 11.07 -0.78
C PRO A 49 9.61 9.78 -0.01
N THR A 50 9.52 9.89 1.32
CA THR A 50 9.67 8.77 2.24
C THR A 50 8.53 8.80 3.23
N VAL A 51 7.80 7.68 3.35
CA VAL A 51 6.83 7.48 4.42
C VAL A 51 7.53 6.86 5.62
N VAL A 52 7.26 7.41 6.81
CA VAL A 52 7.80 6.91 8.07
C VAL A 52 6.65 6.35 8.91
N LEU A 53 6.75 5.07 9.22
CA LEU A 53 5.86 4.36 10.12
C LEU A 53 6.50 4.20 11.49
N GLN A 54 5.70 4.21 12.56
CA GLN A 54 6.18 3.95 13.90
C GLN A 54 5.32 2.88 14.57
N GLY A 55 5.98 1.85 15.11
CA GLY A 55 5.34 0.80 15.89
C GLY A 55 4.71 1.34 17.16
N LYS A 56 3.46 0.99 17.42
CA LYS A 56 2.76 1.41 18.64
C LYS A 56 3.29 0.71 19.88
N ARG A 57 3.78 -0.52 19.74
CA ARG A 57 4.26 -1.35 20.86
C ARG A 57 5.65 -0.94 21.34
N ASP A 58 6.61 -0.83 20.43
CA ASP A 58 8.03 -0.70 20.76
C ASP A 58 8.71 0.54 20.17
N ARG A 59 7.95 1.38 19.47
CA ARG A 59 8.37 2.65 18.90
C ARG A 59 9.46 2.51 17.82
N ARG A 60 9.72 1.30 17.33
CA ARG A 60 10.60 1.13 16.14
C ARG A 60 10.01 1.90 14.97
N GLN A 61 10.88 2.50 14.19
CA GLN A 61 10.48 3.22 12.98
C GLN A 61 10.88 2.44 11.75
N LEU A 62 10.05 2.55 10.73
CA LEU A 62 10.28 1.99 9.41
C LEU A 62 10.12 3.10 8.38
N ALA A 63 11.17 3.37 7.63
CA ALA A 63 11.17 4.37 6.57
C ALA A 63 11.17 3.68 5.21
N MET A 64 10.26 4.08 4.33
CA MET A 64 10.15 3.54 2.98
C MET A 64 10.12 4.67 1.97
N ALA A 65 11.03 4.61 0.99
CA ALA A 65 10.98 5.49 -0.17
C ALA A 65 9.78 5.12 -1.05
N ILE A 66 9.02 6.13 -1.48
CA ILE A 66 7.81 5.96 -2.28
C ILE A 66 7.79 6.97 -3.42
N GLY A 67 6.93 6.79 -4.41
CA GLY A 67 6.75 7.77 -5.48
C GLY A 67 5.96 9.00 -5.02
N ILE A 68 6.03 10.08 -5.81
CA ILE A 68 5.34 11.36 -5.50
C ILE A 68 3.82 11.18 -5.48
N ALA A 69 3.28 10.40 -6.42
CA ALA A 69 1.84 10.13 -6.47
C ALA A 69 1.36 9.34 -5.25
N GLU A 70 2.15 8.35 -4.82
CA GLU A 70 1.90 7.54 -3.63
C GLU A 70 1.98 8.39 -2.36
N ALA A 71 2.99 9.26 -2.27
CA ALA A 71 3.12 10.20 -1.15
C ALA A 71 1.90 11.12 -1.05
N THR A 72 1.40 11.64 -2.16
CA THR A 72 0.17 12.42 -2.23
C THR A 72 -1.03 11.59 -1.76
N GLY A 73 -1.11 10.33 -2.19
CA GLY A 73 -2.14 9.39 -1.78
C GLY A 73 -2.21 9.17 -0.27
N ILE A 74 -1.08 9.26 0.43
CA ILE A 74 -0.97 9.11 1.89
C ILE A 74 -1.16 10.47 2.59
N ALA A 75 -0.46 11.51 2.14
CA ALA A 75 -0.44 12.80 2.84
C ALA A 75 -1.79 13.53 2.82
N VAL A 76 -2.52 13.50 1.71
CA VAL A 76 -3.81 14.20 1.56
C VAL A 76 -4.82 13.78 2.63
N PRO A 77 -5.12 12.48 2.84
CA PRO A 77 -6.06 12.09 3.88
C PRO A 77 -5.53 12.33 5.29
N LEU A 78 -4.21 12.23 5.53
CA LEU A 78 -3.62 12.54 6.83
C LEU A 78 -3.79 14.01 7.23
N GLN A 79 -3.77 14.91 6.27
CA GLN A 79 -3.97 16.34 6.48
C GLN A 79 -5.46 16.72 6.53
N GLY A 80 -6.37 15.76 6.39
CA GLY A 80 -7.81 16.03 6.35
C GLY A 80 -8.27 16.83 5.13
N VAL A 81 -7.46 16.89 4.09
CA VAL A 81 -7.78 17.59 2.85
C VAL A 81 -8.72 16.75 2.01
N THR A 82 -9.83 17.35 1.59
CA THR A 82 -10.76 16.71 0.64
C THR A 82 -10.48 17.27 -0.76
N PRO A 83 -9.94 16.44 -1.67
CA PRO A 83 -9.68 16.87 -3.04
C PRO A 83 -11.01 17.09 -3.79
N PRO A 84 -11.05 17.99 -4.81
CA PRO A 84 -12.26 18.29 -5.58
C PRO A 84 -12.76 17.09 -6.39
N ARG A 85 -11.90 16.12 -6.66
CA ARG A 85 -12.25 14.84 -7.33
C ARG A 85 -11.60 13.68 -6.58
N PRO A 86 -12.25 12.50 -6.57
CA PRO A 86 -11.69 11.30 -5.95
C PRO A 86 -10.31 10.96 -6.53
N LEU A 87 -9.36 10.66 -5.66
CA LEU A 87 -8.07 10.08 -6.03
C LEU A 87 -8.25 8.58 -6.31
N THR A 88 -7.20 7.95 -6.85
CA THR A 88 -7.22 6.50 -7.18
C THR A 88 -7.67 5.62 -6.00
N HIS A 89 -7.14 5.88 -4.80
CA HIS A 89 -7.51 5.10 -3.61
C HIS A 89 -8.96 5.34 -3.16
N ASP A 90 -9.50 6.54 -3.35
CA ASP A 90 -10.91 6.84 -3.10
C ASP A 90 -11.81 6.08 -4.07
N LEU A 91 -11.38 5.98 -5.34
CA LEU A 91 -12.07 5.21 -6.37
C LEU A 91 -12.10 3.72 -6.02
N PHE A 92 -10.98 3.15 -5.54
CA PHE A 92 -10.92 1.76 -5.08
C PHE A 92 -11.88 1.49 -3.93
N LEU A 93 -11.92 2.34 -2.91
CA LEU A 93 -12.85 2.18 -1.80
C LEU A 93 -14.31 2.34 -2.22
N THR A 94 -14.59 3.21 -3.18
CA THR A 94 -15.92 3.34 -3.78
C THR A 94 -16.32 2.05 -4.49
N LEU A 95 -15.40 1.46 -5.26
CA LEU A 95 -15.61 0.18 -5.94
C LEU A 95 -15.85 -0.95 -4.91
N PHE A 96 -15.02 -1.05 -3.88
CA PHE A 96 -15.21 -2.03 -2.81
C PHE A 96 -16.60 -1.90 -2.18
N GLY A 97 -17.02 -0.69 -1.85
CA GLY A 97 -18.37 -0.46 -1.31
C GLY A 97 -19.48 -0.90 -2.25
N ARG A 98 -19.34 -0.64 -3.57
CA ARG A 98 -20.31 -1.08 -4.59
C ARG A 98 -20.37 -2.61 -4.72
N LEU A 99 -19.24 -3.28 -4.58
CA LEU A 99 -19.12 -4.74 -4.63
C LEU A 99 -19.41 -5.40 -3.27
N LYS A 100 -19.75 -4.62 -2.23
CA LYS A 100 -19.95 -5.10 -0.85
C LYS A 100 -18.72 -5.82 -0.29
N VAL A 101 -17.53 -5.38 -0.70
CA VAL A 101 -16.26 -5.82 -0.18
C VAL A 101 -15.79 -4.83 0.89
N THR A 102 -15.29 -5.34 1.99
CA THR A 102 -14.77 -4.54 3.10
C THR A 102 -13.29 -4.81 3.27
N LEU A 103 -12.48 -3.76 3.28
CA LEU A 103 -11.09 -3.82 3.71
C LEU A 103 -11.07 -3.95 5.24
N THR A 104 -10.37 -4.94 5.77
CA THR A 104 -10.34 -5.23 7.21
C THR A 104 -9.03 -4.82 7.88
N ARG A 105 -7.92 -5.01 7.21
CA ARG A 105 -6.57 -4.62 7.66
C ARG A 105 -5.58 -4.66 6.51
N VAL A 106 -4.42 -4.09 6.73
CA VAL A 106 -3.26 -4.25 5.85
C VAL A 106 -2.05 -4.72 6.66
N VAL A 107 -1.18 -5.51 6.05
CA VAL A 107 0.01 -6.05 6.69
C VAL A 107 1.21 -5.83 5.78
N ILE A 108 2.24 -5.13 6.26
CA ILE A 108 3.55 -5.10 5.62
C ILE A 108 4.28 -6.33 6.13
N ASN A 109 4.46 -7.31 5.27
CA ASN A 109 4.77 -8.66 5.67
C ASN A 109 6.16 -9.14 5.26
N ASP A 110 6.86 -8.45 4.36
CA ASP A 110 8.23 -8.82 4.01
C ASP A 110 9.07 -7.63 3.52
N PHE A 111 10.38 -7.81 3.60
CA PHE A 111 11.39 -6.96 2.99
C PHE A 111 12.50 -7.86 2.43
N ARG A 112 12.69 -7.84 1.12
CA ARG A 112 13.69 -8.62 0.41
C ARG A 112 14.11 -7.90 -0.87
N ASP A 113 15.37 -8.00 -1.21
CA ASP A 113 15.94 -7.36 -2.41
C ASP A 113 15.61 -5.86 -2.49
N ASP A 114 15.70 -5.17 -1.33
CA ASP A 114 15.34 -3.75 -1.16
C ASP A 114 13.89 -3.38 -1.50
N ILE A 115 13.00 -4.38 -1.56
CA ILE A 115 11.58 -4.21 -1.84
C ILE A 115 10.74 -4.60 -0.62
N PHE A 116 9.84 -3.72 -0.22
CA PHE A 116 8.81 -4.00 0.78
C PHE A 116 7.58 -4.62 0.14
N TYR A 117 7.01 -5.61 0.80
CA TYR A 117 5.79 -6.30 0.39
C TYR A 117 4.68 -6.07 1.41
N ALA A 118 3.47 -5.97 0.92
CA ALA A 118 2.29 -5.84 1.76
C ALA A 118 1.12 -6.67 1.23
N THR A 119 0.23 -7.01 2.12
CA THR A 119 -1.02 -7.71 1.82
C THR A 119 -2.19 -6.91 2.36
N ILE A 120 -3.22 -6.72 1.57
CA ILE A 120 -4.51 -6.20 2.00
C ILE A 120 -5.48 -7.35 2.24
N SER A 121 -6.18 -7.29 3.37
CA SER A 121 -7.19 -8.29 3.75
C SER A 121 -8.59 -7.75 3.48
N LEU A 122 -9.37 -8.51 2.73
CA LEU A 122 -10.71 -8.16 2.28
C LEU A 122 -11.72 -9.22 2.71
N THR A 123 -12.96 -8.80 2.96
CA THR A 123 -14.09 -9.73 3.18
C THR A 123 -15.31 -9.28 2.38
N ALA A 124 -16.08 -10.26 1.89
CA ALA A 124 -17.32 -10.05 1.17
C ALA A 124 -18.45 -10.93 1.75
N GLY A 125 -18.50 -11.06 3.09
CA GLY A 125 -19.47 -11.90 3.77
C GLY A 125 -19.11 -13.40 3.78
N GLY A 126 -17.94 -13.78 3.29
CA GLY A 126 -17.37 -15.12 3.26
C GLY A 126 -15.96 -15.17 3.88
N PRO A 127 -15.15 -16.15 3.49
CA PRO A 127 -13.75 -16.23 3.90
C PRO A 127 -12.99 -14.95 3.57
N GLU A 128 -11.98 -14.63 4.40
CA GLU A 128 -11.09 -13.51 4.14
C GLU A 128 -10.26 -13.79 2.87
N MET A 129 -10.21 -12.80 2.00
CA MET A 129 -9.37 -12.79 0.81
C MET A 129 -8.15 -11.91 1.08
N GLN A 130 -7.01 -12.31 0.53
CA GLN A 130 -5.78 -11.54 0.62
C GLN A 130 -5.30 -11.16 -0.78
N LEU A 131 -4.90 -9.90 -0.94
CA LEU A 131 -4.32 -9.40 -2.19
C LEU A 131 -2.91 -8.88 -1.92
N ASP A 132 -1.99 -9.23 -2.80
CA ASP A 132 -0.67 -8.61 -2.84
C ASP A 132 -0.79 -7.12 -3.21
N SER A 133 0.03 -6.30 -2.55
CA SER A 133 -0.02 -4.85 -2.73
C SER A 133 1.33 -4.22 -2.44
N ARG A 134 1.59 -3.08 -3.07
CA ARG A 134 2.67 -2.22 -2.62
C ARG A 134 2.30 -1.61 -1.26
N PRO A 135 3.25 -1.48 -0.31
CA PRO A 135 2.98 -0.88 0.99
C PRO A 135 2.34 0.51 0.93
N SER A 136 2.78 1.36 -0.01
CA SER A 136 2.22 2.70 -0.21
C SER A 136 0.73 2.69 -0.53
N ASP A 137 0.28 1.78 -1.41
CA ASP A 137 -1.13 1.62 -1.78
C ASP A 137 -1.94 1.08 -0.60
N ALA A 138 -1.41 0.05 0.07
CA ALA A 138 -2.04 -0.54 1.26
C ALA A 138 -2.24 0.50 2.38
N ILE A 139 -1.21 1.31 2.69
CA ILE A 139 -1.27 2.39 3.69
C ILE A 139 -2.31 3.44 3.28
N ALA A 140 -2.29 3.88 2.01
CA ALA A 140 -3.22 4.90 1.51
C ALA A 140 -4.68 4.44 1.58
N LEU A 141 -4.95 3.16 1.33
CA LEU A 141 -6.27 2.54 1.49
C LEU A 141 -6.65 2.41 2.97
N ALA A 142 -5.72 1.95 3.83
CA ALA A 142 -5.97 1.75 5.25
C ALA A 142 -6.34 3.05 5.97
N ILE A 143 -5.63 4.15 5.70
CA ILE A 143 -5.91 5.46 6.29
C ILE A 143 -7.34 5.91 5.95
N ARG A 144 -7.76 5.76 4.70
CA ARG A 144 -9.10 6.14 4.25
C ARG A 144 -10.19 5.25 4.81
N ALA A 145 -9.95 3.95 4.85
CA ALA A 145 -10.88 2.97 5.40
C ALA A 145 -10.88 2.94 6.93
N LYS A 146 -9.93 3.64 7.59
CA LYS A 146 -9.73 3.67 9.04
C LYS A 146 -9.54 2.26 9.62
N VAL A 147 -8.76 1.45 8.93
CA VAL A 147 -8.40 0.10 9.37
C VAL A 147 -6.93 0.04 9.81
N PRO A 148 -6.55 -0.93 10.64
CA PRO A 148 -5.18 -1.01 11.14
C PRO A 148 -4.17 -1.33 10.03
N VAL A 149 -3.01 -0.69 10.15
CA VAL A 149 -1.78 -1.04 9.43
C VAL A 149 -0.90 -1.82 10.38
N LEU A 150 -0.53 -3.03 9.99
CA LEU A 150 0.35 -3.92 10.75
C LEU A 150 1.69 -4.05 10.03
N VAL A 151 2.75 -4.23 10.79
CA VAL A 151 4.09 -4.56 10.27
C VAL A 151 4.59 -5.78 11.01
N GLU A 152 5.04 -6.80 10.29
CA GLU A 152 5.67 -7.95 10.90
C GLU A 152 7.04 -7.59 11.51
N ASP A 153 7.35 -8.15 12.67
CA ASP A 153 8.59 -7.85 13.39
C ASP A 153 9.84 -8.09 12.52
N ARG A 154 9.83 -9.14 11.71
CA ARG A 154 10.93 -9.45 10.78
C ARG A 154 11.20 -8.35 9.75
N VAL A 155 10.19 -7.53 9.39
CA VAL A 155 10.37 -6.42 8.45
C VAL A 155 11.21 -5.33 9.09
N PHE A 156 10.94 -4.99 10.34
CA PHE A 156 11.78 -4.06 11.10
C PHE A 156 13.22 -4.56 11.23
N ASP A 157 13.39 -5.85 11.49
CA ASP A 157 14.71 -6.45 11.68
C ASP A 157 15.53 -6.45 10.38
N LYS A 158 14.92 -6.80 9.27
CA LYS A 158 15.56 -6.87 7.94
C LYS A 158 15.86 -5.49 7.35
N SER A 159 14.99 -4.51 7.56
CA SER A 159 15.14 -3.17 6.97
C SER A 159 16.14 -2.28 7.71
N GLY A 160 16.78 -2.78 8.78
CA GLY A 160 17.74 -2.00 9.56
C GLY A 160 17.09 -0.81 10.28
N SER A 161 15.83 -0.93 10.67
CA SER A 161 15.07 0.14 11.31
C SER A 161 15.79 0.68 12.55
N ALA A 162 16.29 1.90 12.45
CA ALA A 162 16.93 2.57 13.56
C ALA A 162 15.90 2.77 14.68
N ARG A 163 16.19 2.26 15.88
CA ARG A 163 15.45 2.66 17.07
C ARG A 163 15.68 4.16 17.25
N PRO A 164 14.65 5.01 17.39
CA PRO A 164 14.88 6.42 17.66
C PRO A 164 15.82 6.55 18.85
N PRO A 165 16.78 7.51 18.85
CA PRO A 165 17.64 7.76 19.98
C PRO A 165 16.74 7.97 21.21
N ARG A 166 17.03 7.26 22.30
CA ARG A 166 16.38 7.54 23.58
C ARG A 166 16.68 8.98 23.91
N GLY A 167 15.66 9.81 24.00
CA GLY A 167 15.84 11.19 24.46
C GLY A 167 16.62 11.19 25.79
N PRO A 168 17.35 12.26 26.11
CA PRO A 168 18.08 12.35 27.35
C PRO A 168 17.12 12.12 28.50
N SER A 169 17.44 11.12 29.33
CA SER A 169 16.78 10.93 30.63
C SER A 169 17.13 12.16 31.46
N ILE A 170 16.13 12.97 31.77
CA ILE A 170 16.21 14.03 32.76
C ILE A 170 16.07 13.38 34.14
#